data_c40e1b61443fdd1c8928b2da36dd1746
#
_entry.id   c40e1b61443fdd1c8928b2da36dd1746
#
_cell.length_a   1.000
_cell.length_b   1.000
_cell.length_c   1.000
_cell.angle_alpha   90.00
_cell.angle_beta   90.00
_cell.angle_gamma   90.00
#
_symmetry.space_group_name_H-M   'P 1'
#
loop_
_entity.id
_entity.type
_entity.pdbx_description
1 polymer ?
#
loop_
_entity_poly.entity_id
_entity_poly.type
_entity_poly.pdbx_seq_one_letter_code
_entity_poly.pdbx_strand_id
1 'polypeptide(L)'
;GDVYFEGVALSNLPRKALYRLRRRMGMMFQNSALLSDLDVFENVAFPIRENTELPEPLVRNLVLLKLHMVGLRGAARLLPAVLSGGMARRVALARALALDPDLVMYDEPFTGLDPISKGVIAQLIRELNDVLGVTSVVVTQDVREGLSIADHVIVFAEGQIAEEGSAQQVAVSTQPQVRQFLDAKPDGPVPFHYPAPDYQDDLLGKYQ
;
A
#
# COMPACT_ATOMS: atom_id res chain seq x y z
N GLY A 1 -11.21 18.33 -4.89
CA GLY A 1 -11.60 18.03 -3.50
C GLY A 1 -10.49 18.41 -2.53
N ASP A 2 -10.80 18.46 -1.24
CA ASP A 2 -9.83 18.78 -0.19
C ASP A 2 -9.48 17.51 0.58
N VAL A 3 -8.22 17.44 1.04
CA VAL A 3 -7.73 16.37 1.90
C VAL A 3 -7.46 16.96 3.28
N TYR A 4 -7.99 16.29 4.30
CA TYR A 4 -7.83 16.67 5.69
C TYR A 4 -7.04 15.61 6.45
N PHE A 5 -6.08 16.04 7.27
CA PHE A 5 -5.36 15.18 8.20
C PHE A 5 -5.53 15.76 9.61
N GLU A 6 -6.14 14.99 10.52
CA GLU A 6 -6.50 15.45 11.87
C GLU A 6 -7.25 16.81 11.88
N GLY A 7 -8.20 16.98 10.96
CA GLY A 7 -8.99 18.19 10.82
C GLY A 7 -8.29 19.38 10.16
N VAL A 8 -7.03 19.21 9.72
CA VAL A 8 -6.26 20.26 9.04
C VAL A 8 -6.30 20.05 7.53
N ALA A 9 -6.80 21.03 6.77
CA ALA A 9 -6.81 21.00 5.30
C ALA A 9 -5.39 21.11 4.76
N LEU A 10 -4.94 20.12 3.99
CA LEU A 10 -3.57 20.06 3.45
C LEU A 10 -3.31 21.15 2.41
N SER A 11 -4.34 21.52 1.63
CA SER A 11 -4.28 22.57 0.59
C SER A 11 -3.90 23.95 1.15
N ASN A 12 -4.20 24.23 2.41
CA ASN A 12 -3.99 25.51 3.04
C ASN A 12 -2.68 25.62 3.82
N LEU A 13 -1.89 24.53 3.89
CA LEU A 13 -0.67 24.50 4.68
C LEU A 13 0.50 25.19 3.96
N PRO A 14 1.25 26.07 4.64
CA PRO A 14 2.52 26.55 4.13
C PRO A 14 3.52 25.40 4.00
N ARG A 15 4.45 25.51 3.04
CA ARG A 15 5.41 24.45 2.69
C ARG A 15 6.10 23.81 3.91
N LYS A 16 6.57 24.61 4.86
CA LYS A 16 7.24 24.11 6.07
C LYS A 16 6.31 23.28 6.97
N ALA A 17 5.04 23.67 7.08
CA ALA A 17 4.05 22.92 7.86
C ALA A 17 3.68 21.61 7.16
N LEU A 18 3.53 21.64 5.82
CA LEU A 18 3.28 20.43 5.03
C LEU A 18 4.42 19.41 5.15
N TYR A 19 5.70 19.85 5.14
CA TYR A 19 6.83 18.95 5.37
C TYR A 19 6.82 18.33 6.78
N ARG A 20 6.50 19.11 7.82
CA ARG A 20 6.36 18.57 9.18
C ARG A 20 5.25 17.55 9.29
N LEU A 21 4.12 17.79 8.63
CA LEU A 21 2.99 16.87 8.61
C LEU A 21 3.35 15.57 7.86
N ARG A 22 4.03 15.66 6.71
CA ARG A 22 4.47 14.48 5.95
C ARG A 22 5.42 13.56 6.73
N ARG A 23 6.17 14.07 7.71
CA ARG A 23 7.00 13.24 8.61
C ARG A 23 6.18 12.32 9.51
N ARG A 24 4.89 12.64 9.71
CA ARG A 24 3.92 11.82 10.43
C ARG A 24 3.19 10.82 9.53
N MET A 25 3.57 10.75 8.25
CA MET A 25 2.99 9.86 7.26
C MET A 25 4.07 8.94 6.69
N GLY A 26 3.87 7.64 6.78
CA GLY A 26 4.67 6.65 6.08
C GLY A 26 4.06 6.29 4.74
N MET A 27 4.89 5.92 3.76
CA MET A 27 4.40 5.41 2.49
C MET A 27 5.23 4.23 2.02
N MET A 28 4.55 3.17 1.64
CA MET A 28 5.12 1.99 0.99
C MET A 28 4.64 1.95 -0.46
N PHE A 29 5.56 2.08 -1.40
CA PHE A 29 5.30 2.09 -2.83
C PHE A 29 5.24 0.68 -3.42
N GLN A 30 4.50 0.53 -4.51
CA GLN A 30 4.28 -0.73 -5.23
C GLN A 30 5.59 -1.49 -5.54
N ASN A 31 6.65 -0.82 -5.93
CA ASN A 31 7.94 -1.44 -6.26
C ASN A 31 8.95 -1.41 -5.10
N SER A 32 8.46 -1.31 -3.84
CA SER A 32 9.26 -1.14 -2.63
C SER A 32 10.14 0.13 -2.63
N ALA A 33 10.52 0.66 -3.77
CA ALA A 33 11.32 1.88 -3.99
C ALA A 33 12.56 1.95 -3.08
N LEU A 34 13.24 0.82 -2.87
CA LEU A 34 14.48 0.78 -2.09
C LEU A 34 15.59 1.49 -2.85
N LEU A 35 16.44 2.20 -2.12
CA LEU A 35 17.65 2.83 -2.66
C LEU A 35 18.66 1.73 -2.96
N SER A 36 18.96 1.52 -4.24
CA SER A 36 19.74 0.37 -4.74
C SER A 36 21.17 0.33 -4.22
N ASP A 37 21.75 1.50 -3.97
CA ASP A 37 23.13 1.67 -3.58
C ASP A 37 23.33 1.64 -2.04
N LEU A 38 22.24 1.52 -1.30
CA LEU A 38 22.22 1.42 0.16
C LEU A 38 21.83 0.00 0.59
N ASP A 39 22.49 -0.52 1.61
CA ASP A 39 22.08 -1.79 2.21
C ASP A 39 20.72 -1.65 2.93
N VAL A 40 20.19 -2.76 3.43
CA VAL A 40 18.90 -2.82 4.14
C VAL A 40 18.91 -1.89 5.37
N PHE A 41 20.01 -1.88 6.13
CA PHE A 41 20.15 -1.01 7.28
C PHE A 41 20.06 0.46 6.89
N GLU A 42 20.81 0.87 5.90
CA GLU A 42 20.88 2.25 5.41
C GLU A 42 19.53 2.70 4.79
N ASN A 43 18.82 1.81 4.09
CA ASN A 43 17.48 2.09 3.60
C ASN A 43 16.50 2.48 4.72
N VAL A 44 16.58 1.81 5.88
CA VAL A 44 15.71 2.12 7.03
C VAL A 44 16.26 3.29 7.85
N ALA A 45 17.59 3.46 7.94
CA ALA A 45 18.23 4.56 8.64
C ALA A 45 18.01 5.91 7.94
N PHE A 46 17.93 5.91 6.61
CA PHE A 46 17.87 7.12 5.79
C PHE A 46 16.77 8.12 6.24
N PRO A 47 15.50 7.74 6.37
CA PRO A 47 14.48 8.68 6.83
C PRO A 47 14.72 9.17 8.26
N ILE A 48 15.32 8.37 9.14
CA ILE A 48 15.61 8.78 10.52
C ILE A 48 16.69 9.88 10.51
N ARG A 49 17.80 9.68 9.81
CA ARG A 49 18.89 10.66 9.74
C ARG A 49 18.46 11.96 9.06
N GLU A 50 17.67 11.87 7.97
CA GLU A 50 17.20 13.07 7.24
C GLU A 50 16.19 13.91 8.05
N ASN A 51 15.51 13.31 9.02
CA ASN A 51 14.41 13.96 9.71
C ASN A 51 14.64 14.17 11.22
N THR A 52 15.74 13.67 11.78
CA THR A 52 16.05 13.79 13.20
C THR A 52 17.53 14.13 13.40
N GLU A 53 17.86 14.64 14.58
CA GLU A 53 19.24 14.88 15.04
C GLU A 53 19.68 13.81 16.04
N LEU A 54 19.14 12.60 15.94
CA LEU A 54 19.47 11.51 16.85
C LEU A 54 20.93 11.07 16.68
N PRO A 55 21.65 10.79 17.78
CA PRO A 55 23.00 10.25 17.70
C PRO A 55 22.99 8.83 17.10
N GLU A 56 24.02 8.48 16.33
CA GLU A 56 24.13 7.22 15.60
C GLU A 56 23.85 5.94 16.43
N PRO A 57 24.24 5.82 17.69
CA PRO A 57 23.85 4.65 18.49
C PRO A 57 22.34 4.49 18.64
N LEU A 58 21.58 5.58 18.75
CA LEU A 58 20.11 5.54 18.81
C LEU A 58 19.50 5.22 17.44
N VAL A 59 20.01 5.84 16.36
CA VAL A 59 19.60 5.49 14.98
C VAL A 59 19.78 3.99 14.75
N ARG A 60 20.94 3.45 15.11
CA ARG A 60 21.23 2.01 14.99
C ARG A 60 20.21 1.15 15.74
N ASN A 61 19.89 1.51 16.97
CA ASN A 61 18.95 0.74 17.79
C ASN A 61 17.53 0.78 17.20
N LEU A 62 17.08 1.95 16.74
CA LEU A 62 15.78 2.12 16.07
C LEU A 62 15.71 1.28 14.79
N VAL A 63 16.73 1.35 13.94
CA VAL A 63 16.77 0.55 12.70
C VAL A 63 16.71 -0.94 13.01
N LEU A 64 17.50 -1.43 13.96
CA LEU A 64 17.48 -2.84 14.33
C LEU A 64 16.13 -3.27 14.90
N LEU A 65 15.44 -2.39 15.65
CA LEU A 65 14.09 -2.63 16.13
C LEU A 65 13.10 -2.75 14.95
N LYS A 66 13.10 -1.79 14.01
CA LYS A 66 12.22 -1.84 12.83
C LYS A 66 12.48 -3.07 11.98
N LEU A 67 13.74 -3.45 11.76
CA LEU A 67 14.08 -4.68 11.04
C LEU A 67 13.69 -5.95 11.81
N HIS A 68 13.72 -5.91 13.15
CA HIS A 68 13.24 -7.02 13.96
C HIS A 68 11.73 -7.22 13.82
N MET A 69 10.96 -6.15 13.84
CA MET A 69 9.49 -6.17 13.67
C MET A 69 9.06 -6.82 12.35
N VAL A 70 9.85 -6.69 11.30
CA VAL A 70 9.58 -7.32 9.99
C VAL A 70 10.37 -8.63 9.76
N GLY A 71 11.05 -9.13 10.79
CA GLY A 71 11.80 -10.39 10.73
C GLY A 71 13.07 -10.36 9.86
N LEU A 72 13.68 -9.19 9.64
CA LEU A 72 14.83 -9.02 8.73
C LEU A 72 16.10 -8.46 9.40
N ARG A 73 16.21 -8.52 10.73
CA ARG A 73 17.40 -8.03 11.43
C ARG A 73 18.70 -8.68 10.92
N GLY A 74 18.67 -9.98 10.59
CA GLY A 74 19.82 -10.70 10.05
C GLY A 74 20.20 -10.31 8.61
N ALA A 75 19.31 -9.62 7.88
CA ALA A 75 19.55 -9.17 6.52
C ALA A 75 20.08 -7.72 6.44
N ALA A 76 20.40 -7.09 7.57
CA ALA A 76 20.71 -5.66 7.66
C ALA A 76 21.83 -5.19 6.70
N ARG A 77 22.79 -6.06 6.36
CA ARG A 77 23.93 -5.74 5.47
C ARG A 77 23.75 -6.19 4.01
N LEU A 78 22.59 -6.75 3.68
CA LEU A 78 22.31 -7.15 2.31
C LEU A 78 21.92 -5.94 1.46
N LEU A 79 22.33 -5.96 0.20
CA LEU A 79 21.88 -4.99 -0.81
C LEU A 79 20.51 -5.37 -1.36
N PRO A 80 19.68 -4.41 -1.81
CA PRO A 80 18.38 -4.68 -2.40
C PRO A 80 18.41 -5.70 -3.55
N ALA A 81 19.47 -5.73 -4.35
CA ALA A 81 19.63 -6.63 -5.50
C ALA A 81 19.63 -8.13 -5.13
N VAL A 82 19.94 -8.49 -3.88
CA VAL A 82 19.97 -9.90 -3.43
C VAL A 82 18.75 -10.28 -2.60
N LEU A 83 17.79 -9.38 -2.43
CA LEU A 83 16.56 -9.64 -1.68
C LEU A 83 15.52 -10.33 -2.56
N SER A 84 14.77 -11.28 -1.96
CA SER A 84 13.53 -11.72 -2.59
C SER A 84 12.48 -10.59 -2.61
N GLY A 85 11.46 -10.70 -3.48
CA GLY A 85 10.38 -9.71 -3.52
C GLY A 85 9.70 -9.51 -2.17
N GLY A 86 9.42 -10.59 -1.44
CA GLY A 86 8.85 -10.53 -0.09
C GLY A 86 9.80 -9.88 0.94
N MET A 87 11.12 -10.11 0.83
CA MET A 87 12.09 -9.42 1.69
C MET A 87 12.14 -7.92 1.38
N ALA A 88 12.18 -7.55 0.11
CA ALA A 88 12.19 -6.14 -0.30
C ALA A 88 10.94 -5.39 0.19
N ARG A 89 9.75 -6.03 0.12
CA ARG A 89 8.50 -5.49 0.69
C ARG A 89 8.59 -5.26 2.19
N ARG A 90 9.14 -6.22 2.93
CA ARG A 90 9.31 -6.09 4.39
C ARG A 90 10.32 -5.00 4.77
N VAL A 91 11.39 -4.81 4.01
CA VAL A 91 12.31 -3.67 4.20
C VAL A 91 11.61 -2.33 3.93
N ALA A 92 10.82 -2.25 2.84
CA ALA A 92 10.04 -1.05 2.54
C ALA A 92 9.02 -0.72 3.64
N LEU A 93 8.39 -1.75 4.23
CA LEU A 93 7.51 -1.60 5.39
C LEU A 93 8.28 -1.06 6.62
N ALA A 94 9.43 -1.64 6.96
CA ALA A 94 10.27 -1.15 8.04
C ALA A 94 10.69 0.31 7.84
N ARG A 95 11.03 0.69 6.59
CA ARG A 95 11.37 2.07 6.23
C ARG A 95 10.17 3.02 6.35
N ALA A 96 8.98 2.60 5.92
CA ALA A 96 7.76 3.40 6.05
C ALA A 96 7.41 3.69 7.53
N LEU A 97 7.75 2.76 8.42
CA LEU A 97 7.54 2.88 9.87
C LEU A 97 8.71 3.53 10.63
N ALA A 98 9.78 3.94 9.95
CA ALA A 98 11.03 4.35 10.60
C ALA A 98 10.89 5.59 11.50
N LEU A 99 9.93 6.48 11.20
CA LEU A 99 9.67 7.71 11.96
C LEU A 99 8.48 7.60 12.94
N ASP A 100 7.98 6.40 13.22
CA ASP A 100 6.77 6.18 14.02
C ASP A 100 5.60 7.06 13.54
N PRO A 101 5.15 6.89 12.28
CA PRO A 101 4.09 7.74 11.71
C PRO A 101 2.73 7.45 12.33
N ASP A 102 1.82 8.45 12.27
CA ASP A 102 0.41 8.27 12.68
C ASP A 102 -0.44 7.62 11.58
N LEU A 103 0.00 7.76 10.32
CA LEU A 103 -0.64 7.19 9.14
C LEU A 103 0.39 6.47 8.28
N VAL A 104 0.06 5.25 7.84
CA VAL A 104 0.83 4.55 6.80
C VAL A 104 -0.06 4.27 5.60
N MET A 105 0.42 4.65 4.43
CA MET A 105 -0.22 4.39 3.15
C MET A 105 0.54 3.27 2.43
N TYR A 106 -0.20 2.28 1.95
CA TYR A 106 0.33 1.13 1.22
C TYR A 106 -0.25 1.14 -0.20
N ASP A 107 0.63 1.25 -1.18
CA ASP A 107 0.28 1.21 -2.59
C ASP A 107 0.62 -0.17 -3.15
N GLU A 108 -0.41 -0.97 -3.44
CA GLU A 108 -0.32 -2.32 -3.97
C GLU A 108 0.72 -3.20 -3.23
N PRO A 109 0.61 -3.38 -1.90
CA PRO A 109 1.65 -4.07 -1.12
C PRO A 109 1.80 -5.54 -1.48
N PHE A 110 0.81 -6.18 -2.10
CA PHE A 110 0.76 -7.61 -2.39
C PHE A 110 1.16 -7.96 -3.82
N THR A 111 1.13 -6.99 -4.74
CA THR A 111 1.36 -7.21 -6.17
C THR A 111 2.74 -7.83 -6.46
N GLY A 112 2.75 -8.88 -7.29
CA GLY A 112 3.98 -9.58 -7.72
C GLY A 112 4.57 -10.53 -6.69
N LEU A 113 3.89 -10.78 -5.57
CA LEU A 113 4.31 -11.74 -4.54
C LEU A 113 3.63 -13.10 -4.75
N ASP A 114 4.30 -14.16 -4.31
CA ASP A 114 3.70 -15.48 -4.18
C ASP A 114 2.65 -15.50 -3.05
N PRO A 115 1.72 -16.48 -3.04
CA PRO A 115 0.64 -16.52 -2.06
C PRO A 115 1.09 -16.55 -0.59
N ILE A 116 2.22 -17.19 -0.29
CA ILE A 116 2.75 -17.25 1.08
C ILE A 116 3.26 -15.88 1.49
N SER A 117 4.03 -15.23 0.62
CA SER A 117 4.57 -13.88 0.84
C SER A 117 3.44 -12.85 0.98
N LYS A 118 2.35 -12.94 0.19
CA LYS A 118 1.16 -12.09 0.34
C LYS A 118 0.57 -12.22 1.74
N GLY A 119 0.35 -13.46 2.21
CA GLY A 119 -0.17 -13.73 3.55
C GLY A 119 0.72 -13.14 4.65
N VAL A 120 2.05 -13.28 4.53
CA VAL A 120 3.01 -12.71 5.48
C VAL A 120 2.92 -11.18 5.52
N ILE A 121 2.84 -10.51 4.36
CA ILE A 121 2.71 -9.04 4.31
C ILE A 121 1.38 -8.58 4.89
N ALA A 122 0.27 -9.25 4.57
CA ALA A 122 -1.05 -8.93 5.11
C ALA A 122 -1.05 -9.06 6.65
N GLN A 123 -0.54 -10.17 7.17
CA GLN A 123 -0.42 -10.37 8.61
C GLN A 123 0.45 -9.30 9.28
N LEU A 124 1.61 -8.98 8.72
CA LEU A 124 2.49 -7.93 9.26
C LEU A 124 1.80 -6.56 9.27
N ILE A 125 1.10 -6.17 8.21
CA ILE A 125 0.35 -4.91 8.18
C ILE A 125 -0.68 -4.89 9.31
N ARG A 126 -1.44 -5.96 9.52
CA ARG A 126 -2.45 -6.04 10.56
C ARG A 126 -1.83 -6.00 11.97
N GLU A 127 -0.83 -6.85 12.24
CA GLU A 127 -0.15 -6.91 13.53
C GLU A 127 0.51 -5.59 13.91
N LEU A 128 1.19 -4.94 12.96
CA LEU A 128 1.82 -3.64 13.20
C LEU A 128 0.79 -2.53 13.43
N ASN A 129 -0.33 -2.55 12.73
CA ASN A 129 -1.44 -1.64 12.97
C ASN A 129 -1.97 -1.80 14.40
N ASP A 130 -2.23 -3.03 14.83
CA ASP A 130 -2.77 -3.32 16.16
C ASP A 130 -1.79 -2.96 17.29
N VAL A 131 -0.49 -3.25 17.11
CA VAL A 131 0.53 -3.01 18.14
C VAL A 131 0.91 -1.53 18.24
N LEU A 132 1.02 -0.85 17.10
CA LEU A 132 1.47 0.56 17.06
C LEU A 132 0.31 1.55 17.16
N GLY A 133 -0.93 1.11 16.98
CA GLY A 133 -2.10 2.00 16.94
C GLY A 133 -2.08 2.97 15.75
N VAL A 134 -1.37 2.64 14.68
CA VAL A 134 -1.25 3.47 13.49
C VAL A 134 -2.48 3.35 12.60
N THR A 135 -2.90 4.43 11.96
CA THR A 135 -3.91 4.36 10.90
C THR A 135 -3.28 3.82 9.62
N SER A 136 -3.90 2.82 9.01
CA SER A 136 -3.42 2.20 7.77
C SER A 136 -4.41 2.41 6.63
N VAL A 137 -3.93 2.91 5.49
CA VAL A 137 -4.69 2.99 4.23
C VAL A 137 -4.02 2.09 3.22
N VAL A 138 -4.72 1.04 2.79
CA VAL A 138 -4.21 0.06 1.83
C VAL A 138 -4.98 0.20 0.51
N VAL A 139 -4.28 0.52 -0.56
CA VAL A 139 -4.82 0.48 -1.93
C VAL A 139 -4.36 -0.82 -2.57
N THR A 140 -5.31 -1.66 -2.98
CA THR A 140 -4.98 -2.96 -3.57
C THR A 140 -6.11 -3.51 -4.45
N GLN A 141 -5.72 -4.29 -5.45
CA GLN A 141 -6.61 -5.14 -6.25
C GLN A 141 -6.64 -6.61 -5.73
N ASP A 142 -5.80 -6.96 -4.78
CA ASP A 142 -5.76 -8.29 -4.16
C ASP A 142 -6.89 -8.39 -3.11
N VAL A 143 -8.10 -8.73 -3.59
CA VAL A 143 -9.36 -8.73 -2.81
C VAL A 143 -9.25 -9.55 -1.52
N ARG A 144 -8.71 -10.77 -1.63
CA ARG A 144 -8.62 -11.70 -0.50
C ARG A 144 -7.79 -11.13 0.64
N GLU A 145 -6.60 -10.66 0.33
CA GLU A 145 -5.66 -10.08 1.30
C GLU A 145 -6.22 -8.78 1.86
N GLY A 146 -6.76 -7.90 0.99
CA GLY A 146 -7.38 -6.65 1.41
C GLY A 146 -8.52 -6.85 2.41
N LEU A 147 -9.48 -7.71 2.09
CA LEU A 147 -10.62 -8.01 2.97
C LEU A 147 -10.19 -8.68 4.28
N SER A 148 -9.09 -9.44 4.28
CA SER A 148 -8.63 -10.17 5.48
C SER A 148 -8.06 -9.27 6.57
N ILE A 149 -7.63 -8.05 6.22
CA ILE A 149 -6.97 -7.13 7.16
C ILE A 149 -7.74 -5.84 7.40
N ALA A 150 -8.75 -5.52 6.57
CA ALA A 150 -9.45 -4.26 6.61
C ALA A 150 -10.54 -4.24 7.68
N ASP A 151 -10.62 -3.15 8.44
CA ASP A 151 -11.77 -2.81 9.29
C ASP A 151 -12.88 -2.14 8.46
N HIS A 152 -12.49 -1.30 7.49
CA HIS A 152 -13.38 -0.61 6.55
C HIS A 152 -12.86 -0.71 5.13
N VAL A 153 -13.75 -0.91 4.17
CA VAL A 153 -13.43 -1.10 2.75
C VAL A 153 -14.21 -0.09 1.91
N ILE A 154 -13.53 0.49 0.94
CA ILE A 154 -14.13 1.37 -0.06
C ILE A 154 -13.82 0.78 -1.43
N VAL A 155 -14.84 0.48 -2.22
CA VAL A 155 -14.70 -0.03 -3.59
C VAL A 155 -14.95 1.12 -4.57
N PHE A 156 -13.97 1.37 -5.43
CA PHE A 156 -14.06 2.36 -6.49
C PHE A 156 -14.41 1.70 -7.82
N ALA A 157 -15.35 2.28 -8.54
CA ALA A 157 -15.66 1.95 -9.93
C ALA A 157 -15.98 3.24 -10.69
N GLU A 158 -15.52 3.36 -11.93
CA GLU A 158 -15.78 4.50 -12.82
C GLU A 158 -15.50 5.88 -12.19
N GLY A 159 -14.47 5.95 -11.32
CA GLY A 159 -14.07 7.19 -10.65
C GLY A 159 -14.98 7.62 -9.49
N GLN A 160 -15.89 6.75 -9.05
CA GLN A 160 -16.80 6.98 -7.94
C GLN A 160 -16.72 5.86 -6.91
N ILE A 161 -17.20 6.13 -5.69
CA ILE A 161 -17.38 5.09 -4.66
C ILE A 161 -18.59 4.25 -5.07
N ALA A 162 -18.34 2.99 -5.45
CA ALA A 162 -19.39 2.04 -5.76
C ALA A 162 -20.04 1.48 -4.48
N GLU A 163 -19.22 1.17 -3.48
CA GLU A 163 -19.68 0.66 -2.18
C GLU A 163 -18.66 0.95 -1.10
N GLU A 164 -19.13 1.12 0.13
CA GLU A 164 -18.28 1.21 1.31
C GLU A 164 -18.93 0.52 2.51
N GLY A 165 -18.11 -0.01 3.42
CA GLY A 165 -18.60 -0.68 4.63
C GLY A 165 -17.53 -1.53 5.29
N SER A 166 -17.92 -2.32 6.29
CA SER A 166 -17.01 -3.32 6.87
C SER A 166 -16.60 -4.37 5.84
N ALA A 167 -15.46 -5.04 6.04
CA ALA A 167 -15.01 -6.12 5.17
C ALA A 167 -16.08 -7.22 4.99
N GLN A 168 -16.83 -7.55 6.06
CA GLN A 168 -17.91 -8.53 6.01
C GLN A 168 -19.09 -8.06 5.14
N GLN A 169 -19.48 -6.78 5.25
CA GLN A 169 -20.57 -6.22 4.44
C GLN A 169 -20.20 -6.21 2.95
N VAL A 170 -19.01 -5.72 2.62
CA VAL A 170 -18.55 -5.68 1.22
C VAL A 170 -18.37 -7.09 0.64
N ALA A 171 -17.86 -8.06 1.43
CA ALA A 171 -17.70 -9.43 0.97
C ALA A 171 -19.01 -10.11 0.51
N VAL A 172 -20.15 -9.69 1.05
CA VAL A 172 -21.48 -10.22 0.68
C VAL A 172 -22.30 -9.26 -0.20
N SER A 173 -21.65 -8.25 -0.75
CA SER A 173 -22.31 -7.26 -1.64
C SER A 173 -23.11 -7.93 -2.75
N THR A 174 -24.25 -7.33 -3.08
CA THR A 174 -25.08 -7.74 -4.21
C THR A 174 -24.99 -6.76 -5.39
N GLN A 175 -24.21 -5.69 -5.25
CA GLN A 175 -24.03 -4.74 -6.34
C GLN A 175 -23.27 -5.39 -7.50
N PRO A 176 -23.78 -5.33 -8.75
CA PRO A 176 -23.19 -6.08 -9.87
C PRO A 176 -21.73 -5.73 -10.15
N GLN A 177 -21.34 -4.45 -10.09
CA GLN A 177 -19.95 -3.99 -10.31
C GLN A 177 -19.00 -4.51 -9.22
N VAL A 178 -19.46 -4.43 -7.95
CA VAL A 178 -18.69 -4.93 -6.80
C VAL A 178 -18.54 -6.44 -6.88
N ARG A 179 -19.64 -7.16 -7.19
CA ARG A 179 -19.59 -8.63 -7.36
C ARG A 179 -18.69 -9.06 -8.50
N GLN A 180 -18.72 -8.35 -9.64
CA GLN A 180 -17.80 -8.65 -10.75
C GLN A 180 -16.34 -8.58 -10.30
N PHE A 181 -15.98 -7.53 -9.56
CA PHE A 181 -14.64 -7.33 -9.05
C PHE A 181 -14.26 -8.39 -7.99
N LEU A 182 -15.11 -8.62 -6.98
CA LEU A 182 -14.85 -9.58 -5.90
C LEU A 182 -14.74 -11.02 -6.42
N ASP A 183 -15.55 -11.39 -7.41
CA ASP A 183 -15.59 -12.75 -7.99
C ASP A 183 -14.62 -12.91 -9.16
N ALA A 184 -13.89 -11.86 -9.55
CA ALA A 184 -13.00 -11.81 -10.71
C ALA A 184 -13.70 -12.30 -12.00
N LYS A 185 -14.97 -11.89 -12.22
CA LYS A 185 -15.74 -12.29 -13.40
C LYS A 185 -15.30 -11.49 -14.62
N PRO A 186 -15.02 -12.16 -15.77
CA PRO A 186 -14.61 -11.46 -16.99
C PRO A 186 -15.75 -10.63 -17.60
N ASP A 187 -17.00 -11.07 -17.44
CA ASP A 187 -18.18 -10.40 -17.96
C ASP A 187 -19.05 -9.82 -16.84
N GLY A 188 -19.58 -8.62 -17.07
CA GLY A 188 -20.44 -7.91 -16.12
C GLY A 188 -20.62 -6.45 -16.48
N PRO A 189 -20.96 -5.58 -15.52
CA PRO A 189 -21.09 -4.14 -15.77
C PRO A 189 -19.85 -3.50 -16.39
N VAL A 190 -18.65 -4.00 -16.04
CA VAL A 190 -17.41 -3.63 -16.73
C VAL A 190 -17.23 -4.60 -17.90
N PRO A 191 -17.41 -4.15 -19.16
CA PRO A 191 -17.37 -5.04 -20.31
C PRO A 191 -15.95 -5.51 -20.61
N PHE A 192 -15.80 -6.78 -21.01
CA PHE A 192 -14.53 -7.33 -21.49
C PHE A 192 -14.10 -6.69 -22.83
N HIS A 193 -15.09 -6.48 -23.74
CA HIS A 193 -14.83 -5.88 -25.04
C HIS A 193 -14.85 -4.34 -24.97
N TYR A 194 -13.85 -3.72 -25.57
CA TYR A 194 -13.90 -2.29 -25.83
C TYR A 194 -15.06 -2.00 -26.80
N PRO A 195 -15.88 -0.95 -26.55
CA PRO A 195 -17.01 -0.63 -27.42
C PRO A 195 -16.60 -0.49 -28.88
N ALA A 196 -17.22 -1.26 -29.75
CA ALA A 196 -17.01 -1.26 -31.19
C ALA A 196 -18.37 -1.47 -31.89
N PRO A 197 -18.50 -1.08 -33.18
CA PRO A 197 -19.61 -1.50 -34.01
C PRO A 197 -19.74 -3.02 -34.08
N ASP A 198 -20.91 -3.51 -34.56
CA ASP A 198 -21.06 -4.96 -34.75
C ASP A 198 -19.97 -5.50 -35.69
N TYR A 199 -19.37 -6.61 -35.30
CA TYR A 199 -18.23 -7.19 -36.04
C TYR A 199 -18.58 -7.54 -37.49
N GLN A 200 -19.82 -7.99 -37.76
CA GLN A 200 -20.25 -8.29 -39.13
C GLN A 200 -20.39 -7.01 -39.98
N ASP A 201 -20.84 -5.92 -39.38
CA ASP A 201 -20.99 -4.63 -40.05
C ASP A 201 -19.61 -4.01 -40.35
N ASP A 202 -18.63 -4.16 -39.44
CA ASP A 202 -17.23 -3.78 -39.70
C ASP A 202 -16.62 -4.60 -40.86
N LEU A 203 -16.81 -5.93 -40.84
CA LEU A 203 -16.32 -6.81 -41.89
C LEU A 203 -16.91 -6.50 -43.27
N LEU A 204 -18.18 -6.10 -43.31
CA LEU A 204 -18.91 -5.79 -44.55
C LEU A 204 -18.69 -4.34 -45.01
N GLY A 205 -17.92 -3.55 -44.29
CA GLY A 205 -17.60 -2.16 -44.64
C GLY A 205 -18.84 -1.22 -44.62
N LYS A 206 -19.81 -1.52 -43.76
CA LYS A 206 -21.05 -0.72 -43.66
C LYS A 206 -20.86 0.61 -42.93
N TYR A 207 -19.71 0.80 -42.31
CA TYR A 207 -19.29 2.05 -41.64
C TYR A 207 -18.18 2.71 -42.48
N GLN A 208 -18.56 3.51 -43.47
CA GLN A 208 -17.69 4.51 -44.12
C GLN A 208 -18.24 5.91 -43.83
#